data_d78b261cbbe8d89e6fbe9fbe3b67d3f5
#
_entry.id   d78b261cbbe8d89e6fbe9fbe3b67d3f5
#
_cell.length_a   1.000
_cell.length_b   1.000
_cell.length_c   1.000
_cell.angle_alpha   90.00
_cell.angle_beta   90.00
_cell.angle_gamma   90.00
#
_symmetry.space_group_name_H-M   'P 1'
#
loop_
_entity.id
_entity.type
_entity.pdbx_description
1 polymer ?
#
loop_
_entity_poly.entity_id
_entity_poly.type
_entity_poly.pdbx_seq_one_letter_code
_entity_poly.pdbx_strand_id
1 'polypeptide(L)'
;MLKKVAVVGAGFIGRSWAMVFARAGCEVSLYDAYPDALEQALILLKENLVDLEANNLIDSAKDVKSRIKAVNTIEDAIVDAQWVQENALEQVEIKRELFAQMDKLLPTQTIIASSTSAIACSEINSGMQGAARMLVAHPANPPYLLPIVELSGSPETSADTLDRSRDFLETIGMEVITVNKETKGFVLNRLQVALLNEAFKLIEDGVVSGADLDKTLKHGLGLRWSFMGPMETIDLNAPGGILDYLERFGPSFGEIAKEQSEIRPWNSRKYENLEKDRRTVMNAGDLNERAKWRDRRLMALARHKMEVDKQLGT
;
A
#
# COMPACT_ATOMS: atom_id res chain seq x y z
N MET A 1 15.64 -17.09 -1.79
CA MET A 1 15.29 -15.68 -1.94
C MET A 1 15.46 -15.27 -3.39
N LEU A 2 14.48 -14.61 -4.00
CA LEU A 2 14.66 -14.00 -5.32
C LEU A 2 15.70 -12.88 -5.21
N LYS A 3 16.59 -12.78 -6.17
CA LYS A 3 17.73 -11.84 -6.10
C LYS A 3 17.59 -10.67 -7.08
N LYS A 4 16.99 -10.90 -8.25
CA LYS A 4 16.86 -9.90 -9.32
C LYS A 4 15.40 -9.50 -9.49
N VAL A 5 15.14 -8.22 -9.32
CA VAL A 5 13.80 -7.62 -9.39
C VAL A 5 13.81 -6.48 -10.40
N ALA A 6 12.78 -6.43 -11.23
CA ALA A 6 12.51 -5.27 -12.08
C ALA A 6 11.39 -4.43 -11.48
N VAL A 7 11.56 -3.12 -11.51
CA VAL A 7 10.54 -2.14 -11.16
C VAL A 7 10.25 -1.31 -12.40
N VAL A 8 9.04 -1.43 -12.93
CA VAL A 8 8.57 -0.76 -14.14
C VAL A 8 7.63 0.37 -13.75
N GLY A 9 8.03 1.61 -14.05
CA GLY A 9 7.43 2.85 -13.53
C GLY A 9 8.14 3.34 -12.27
N ALA A 10 8.79 4.51 -12.37
CA ALA A 10 9.60 5.13 -11.31
C ALA A 10 8.88 6.22 -10.53
N GLY A 11 7.56 6.29 -10.62
CA GLY A 11 6.71 7.16 -9.82
C GLY A 11 6.89 6.93 -8.31
N PHE A 12 6.04 7.56 -7.50
CA PHE A 12 6.14 7.47 -6.03
C PHE A 12 6.12 6.01 -5.53
N ILE A 13 5.21 5.18 -6.05
CA ILE A 13 5.10 3.77 -5.63
C ILE A 13 6.28 2.94 -6.13
N GLY A 14 6.69 3.12 -7.41
CA GLY A 14 7.79 2.34 -7.97
C GLY A 14 9.13 2.61 -7.29
N ARG A 15 9.50 3.89 -7.05
CA ARG A 15 10.72 4.19 -6.29
C ARG A 15 10.66 3.69 -4.85
N SER A 16 9.47 3.63 -4.24
CA SER A 16 9.28 3.06 -2.90
C SER A 16 9.51 1.55 -2.91
N TRP A 17 8.98 0.83 -3.89
CA TRP A 17 9.26 -0.59 -4.10
C TRP A 17 10.75 -0.86 -4.34
N ALA A 18 11.40 -0.03 -5.16
CA ALA A 18 12.84 -0.17 -5.39
C ALA A 18 13.64 -0.10 -4.07
N MET A 19 13.26 0.77 -3.14
CA MET A 19 13.88 0.83 -1.80
C MET A 19 13.55 -0.42 -0.96
N VAL A 20 12.30 -0.90 -0.98
CA VAL A 20 11.89 -2.12 -0.26
C VAL A 20 12.71 -3.33 -0.72
N PHE A 21 12.78 -3.58 -2.01
CA PHE A 21 13.56 -4.69 -2.55
C PHE A 21 15.05 -4.56 -2.28
N ALA A 22 15.61 -3.37 -2.48
CA ALA A 22 17.05 -3.13 -2.31
C ALA A 22 17.49 -3.24 -0.84
N ARG A 23 16.71 -2.73 0.13
CA ARG A 23 17.03 -2.89 1.55
C ARG A 23 17.04 -4.34 2.01
N ALA A 24 16.20 -5.18 1.37
CA ALA A 24 16.15 -6.62 1.61
C ALA A 24 17.27 -7.40 0.88
N GLY A 25 18.15 -6.72 0.15
CA GLY A 25 19.31 -7.33 -0.52
C GLY A 25 19.09 -7.73 -1.97
N CYS A 26 17.96 -7.39 -2.59
CA CYS A 26 17.71 -7.64 -4.01
C CYS A 26 18.50 -6.66 -4.89
N GLU A 27 18.95 -7.14 -6.06
CA GLU A 27 19.40 -6.30 -7.17
C GLU A 27 18.16 -5.78 -7.91
N VAL A 28 18.03 -4.48 -8.05
CA VAL A 28 16.84 -3.82 -8.60
C VAL A 28 17.20 -3.10 -9.88
N SER A 29 16.52 -3.44 -10.98
CA SER A 29 16.51 -2.66 -12.21
C SER A 29 15.30 -1.75 -12.21
N LEU A 30 15.51 -0.43 -12.17
CA LEU A 30 14.46 0.59 -12.17
C LEU A 30 14.35 1.23 -13.55
N TYR A 31 13.16 1.17 -14.12
CA TYR A 31 12.84 1.72 -15.44
C TYR A 31 11.63 2.64 -15.37
N ASP A 32 11.66 3.70 -16.17
CA ASP A 32 10.49 4.52 -16.50
C ASP A 32 10.53 4.89 -17.97
N ALA A 33 9.35 4.97 -18.60
CA ALA A 33 9.22 5.40 -20.00
C ALA A 33 9.61 6.88 -20.21
N TYR A 34 9.62 7.66 -19.14
CA TYR A 34 9.99 9.09 -19.13
C TYR A 34 11.34 9.28 -18.43
N PRO A 35 12.43 9.58 -19.15
CA PRO A 35 13.78 9.72 -18.57
C PRO A 35 13.86 10.74 -17.43
N ASP A 36 13.17 11.87 -17.56
CA ASP A 36 13.13 12.92 -16.53
C ASP A 36 12.46 12.41 -15.22
N ALA A 37 11.44 11.58 -15.33
CA ALA A 37 10.80 10.95 -14.18
C ALA A 37 11.75 9.98 -13.48
N LEU A 38 12.54 9.21 -14.24
CA LEU A 38 13.54 8.29 -13.72
C LEU A 38 14.66 9.05 -12.99
N GLU A 39 15.18 10.14 -13.57
CA GLU A 39 16.20 10.98 -12.93
C GLU A 39 15.68 11.58 -11.62
N GLN A 40 14.50 12.17 -11.64
CA GLN A 40 13.86 12.72 -10.44
C GLN A 40 13.61 11.64 -9.37
N ALA A 41 13.22 10.43 -9.78
CA ALA A 41 13.03 9.32 -8.87
C ALA A 41 14.32 8.94 -8.13
N LEU A 42 15.48 8.94 -8.81
CA LEU A 42 16.77 8.63 -8.20
C LEU A 42 17.21 9.68 -7.16
N ILE A 43 16.90 10.96 -7.40
CA ILE A 43 17.17 12.04 -6.44
C ILE A 43 16.34 11.83 -5.17
N LEU A 44 15.01 11.69 -5.32
CA LEU A 44 14.10 11.52 -4.19
C LEU A 44 14.34 10.22 -3.42
N LEU A 45 14.68 9.14 -4.12
CA LEU A 45 15.05 7.87 -3.52
C LEU A 45 16.28 8.00 -2.64
N LYS A 46 17.30 8.75 -3.09
CA LYS A 46 18.51 9.03 -2.31
C LYS A 46 18.16 9.79 -1.03
N GLU A 47 17.33 10.82 -1.11
CA GLU A 47 16.87 11.59 0.06
C GLU A 47 16.16 10.69 1.07
N ASN A 48 15.22 9.85 0.60
CA ASN A 48 14.48 8.92 1.46
C ASN A 48 15.39 7.88 2.12
N LEU A 49 16.40 7.36 1.43
CA LEU A 49 17.37 6.43 2.01
C LEU A 49 18.20 7.07 3.12
N VAL A 50 18.60 8.34 2.95
CA VAL A 50 19.31 9.10 4.01
C VAL A 50 18.41 9.29 5.23
N ASP A 51 17.13 9.60 5.04
CA ASP A 51 16.17 9.72 6.14
C ASP A 51 15.95 8.35 6.84
N LEU A 52 15.91 7.23 6.11
CA LEU A 52 15.80 5.88 6.69
C LEU A 52 17.04 5.51 7.53
N GLU A 53 18.25 5.80 7.04
CA GLU A 53 19.49 5.58 7.77
C GLU A 53 19.54 6.42 9.04
N ALA A 54 19.19 7.70 8.97
CA ALA A 54 19.14 8.62 10.11
C ALA A 54 18.14 8.17 11.21
N ASN A 55 17.11 7.40 10.81
CA ASN A 55 16.14 6.82 11.75
C ASN A 55 16.44 5.37 12.14
N ASN A 56 17.61 4.82 11.80
CA ASN A 56 18.03 3.44 12.07
C ASN A 56 17.06 2.37 11.53
N LEU A 57 16.46 2.61 10.37
CA LEU A 57 15.61 1.65 9.65
C LEU A 57 16.37 0.90 8.56
N ILE A 58 17.57 1.35 8.22
CA ILE A 58 18.56 0.67 7.39
C ILE A 58 19.96 0.98 7.92
N ASP A 59 20.91 0.08 7.67
CA ASP A 59 22.29 0.25 8.15
C ASP A 59 23.10 1.24 7.30
N SER A 60 22.87 1.27 5.97
CA SER A 60 23.63 2.10 5.03
C SER A 60 22.79 2.49 3.81
N ALA A 61 22.50 3.77 3.68
CA ALA A 61 21.85 4.35 2.50
C ALA A 61 22.66 4.10 1.22
N LYS A 62 23.99 4.18 1.33
CA LYS A 62 24.91 3.95 0.22
C LYS A 62 24.83 2.51 -0.31
N ASP A 63 24.80 1.53 0.60
CA ASP A 63 24.77 0.11 0.21
C ASP A 63 23.41 -0.27 -0.37
N VAL A 64 22.30 0.21 0.19
CA VAL A 64 20.97 0.04 -0.39
C VAL A 64 20.90 0.66 -1.78
N LYS A 65 21.36 1.92 -1.93
CA LYS A 65 21.37 2.61 -3.23
C LYS A 65 22.20 1.88 -4.28
N SER A 66 23.32 1.24 -3.89
CA SER A 66 24.22 0.53 -4.82
C SER A 66 23.56 -0.65 -5.52
N ARG A 67 22.49 -1.22 -4.93
CA ARG A 67 21.69 -2.31 -5.49
C ARG A 67 20.64 -1.86 -6.48
N ILE A 68 20.41 -0.54 -6.62
CA ILE A 68 19.38 0.02 -7.52
C ILE A 68 20.07 0.61 -8.74
N LYS A 69 19.82 0.02 -9.92
CA LYS A 69 20.30 0.46 -11.22
C LYS A 69 19.16 1.06 -12.02
N ALA A 70 19.30 2.30 -12.48
CA ALA A 70 18.43 2.85 -13.51
C ALA A 70 18.84 2.28 -14.88
N VAL A 71 17.85 1.92 -15.68
CA VAL A 71 18.02 1.41 -17.04
C VAL A 71 17.11 2.14 -18.01
N ASN A 72 17.48 2.16 -19.30
CA ASN A 72 16.83 3.03 -20.29
C ASN A 72 15.74 2.33 -21.11
N THR A 73 15.68 0.99 -21.06
CA THR A 73 14.70 0.19 -21.79
C THR A 73 14.00 -0.79 -20.86
N ILE A 74 12.78 -1.18 -21.21
CA ILE A 74 12.05 -2.18 -20.45
C ILE A 74 12.73 -3.54 -20.57
N GLU A 75 13.32 -3.84 -21.73
CA GLU A 75 14.07 -5.07 -22.00
C GLU A 75 15.25 -5.20 -21.04
N ASP A 76 16.03 -4.12 -20.85
CA ASP A 76 17.15 -4.10 -19.90
C ASP A 76 16.67 -4.21 -18.44
N ALA A 77 15.48 -3.71 -18.15
CA ALA A 77 14.91 -3.79 -16.81
C ALA A 77 14.55 -5.22 -16.42
N ILE A 78 13.91 -5.95 -17.35
CA ILE A 78 13.31 -7.26 -17.07
C ILE A 78 14.23 -8.45 -17.38
N VAL A 79 15.37 -8.21 -18.08
CA VAL A 79 16.32 -9.28 -18.37
C VAL A 79 16.77 -9.96 -17.06
N ASP A 80 16.67 -11.26 -17.00
CA ASP A 80 16.98 -12.08 -15.80
C ASP A 80 16.12 -11.77 -14.55
N ALA A 81 15.09 -10.94 -14.63
CA ALA A 81 14.21 -10.66 -13.50
C ALA A 81 13.44 -11.92 -13.09
N GLN A 82 13.38 -12.15 -11.79
CA GLN A 82 12.60 -13.22 -11.17
C GLN A 82 11.23 -12.72 -10.66
N TRP A 83 11.13 -11.41 -10.43
CA TRP A 83 9.95 -10.67 -10.08
C TRP A 83 9.92 -9.33 -10.82
N VAL A 84 8.77 -8.99 -11.37
CA VAL A 84 8.52 -7.68 -11.96
C VAL A 84 7.41 -6.99 -11.21
N GLN A 85 7.67 -5.77 -10.70
CA GLN A 85 6.68 -4.92 -10.05
C GLN A 85 6.32 -3.78 -11.00
N GLU A 86 5.12 -3.82 -11.56
CA GLU A 86 4.58 -2.80 -12.46
C GLU A 86 3.91 -1.69 -11.65
N ASN A 87 4.25 -0.43 -11.96
CA ASN A 87 3.78 0.78 -11.29
C ASN A 87 3.46 1.91 -12.30
N ALA A 88 3.04 1.56 -13.50
CA ALA A 88 2.64 2.52 -14.53
C ALA A 88 1.29 3.18 -14.19
N LEU A 89 0.84 4.07 -15.08
CA LEU A 89 -0.43 4.79 -14.91
C LEU A 89 -1.61 3.85 -14.66
N GLU A 90 -2.54 4.30 -13.81
CA GLU A 90 -3.72 3.53 -13.37
C GLU A 90 -4.79 3.50 -14.47
N GLN A 91 -4.46 2.87 -15.60
CA GLN A 91 -5.32 2.68 -16.78
C GLN A 91 -5.21 1.24 -17.25
N VAL A 92 -6.37 0.60 -17.46
CA VAL A 92 -6.45 -0.82 -17.81
C VAL A 92 -5.65 -1.12 -19.09
N GLU A 93 -5.84 -0.30 -20.13
CA GLU A 93 -5.22 -0.48 -21.44
C GLU A 93 -3.69 -0.46 -21.34
N ILE A 94 -3.15 0.53 -20.63
CA ILE A 94 -1.68 0.67 -20.43
C ILE A 94 -1.12 -0.54 -19.69
N LYS A 95 -1.81 -0.97 -18.62
CA LYS A 95 -1.35 -2.14 -17.85
C LYS A 95 -1.44 -3.42 -18.66
N ARG A 96 -2.50 -3.61 -19.44
CA ARG A 96 -2.64 -4.76 -20.35
C ARG A 96 -1.53 -4.81 -21.40
N GLU A 97 -1.22 -3.68 -22.02
CA GLU A 97 -0.15 -3.58 -23.02
C GLU A 97 1.20 -3.93 -22.42
N LEU A 98 1.54 -3.37 -21.24
CA LEU A 98 2.78 -3.67 -20.53
C LEU A 98 2.87 -5.14 -20.12
N PHE A 99 1.80 -5.70 -19.56
CA PHE A 99 1.77 -7.11 -19.16
C PHE A 99 1.95 -8.02 -20.37
N ALA A 100 1.28 -7.74 -21.49
CA ALA A 100 1.43 -8.50 -22.73
C ALA A 100 2.83 -8.38 -23.34
N GLN A 101 3.48 -7.22 -23.24
CA GLN A 101 4.88 -7.04 -23.65
C GLN A 101 5.82 -7.85 -22.78
N MET A 102 5.69 -7.75 -21.47
CA MET A 102 6.53 -8.47 -20.51
C MET A 102 6.31 -9.98 -20.59
N ASP A 103 5.07 -10.44 -20.82
CA ASP A 103 4.74 -11.85 -20.95
C ASP A 103 5.51 -12.55 -22.11
N LYS A 104 5.69 -11.84 -23.22
CA LYS A 104 6.42 -12.34 -24.39
C LYS A 104 7.93 -12.43 -24.17
N LEU A 105 8.47 -11.60 -23.29
CA LEU A 105 9.92 -11.45 -23.10
C LEU A 105 10.46 -12.24 -21.92
N LEU A 106 9.62 -12.49 -20.91
CA LEU A 106 10.05 -13.08 -19.65
C LEU A 106 9.93 -14.60 -19.63
N PRO A 107 10.85 -15.29 -18.96
CA PRO A 107 10.73 -16.71 -18.66
C PRO A 107 9.41 -17.03 -17.91
N THR A 108 8.86 -18.23 -18.14
CA THR A 108 7.56 -18.64 -17.56
C THR A 108 7.52 -18.69 -16.03
N GLN A 109 8.68 -18.80 -15.37
CA GLN A 109 8.79 -18.80 -13.91
C GLN A 109 8.81 -17.40 -13.28
N THR A 110 9.01 -16.33 -14.08
CA THR A 110 9.04 -14.96 -13.57
C THR A 110 7.62 -14.49 -13.22
N ILE A 111 7.45 -13.99 -12.01
CA ILE A 111 6.17 -13.44 -11.55
C ILE A 111 6.04 -11.99 -12.03
N ILE A 112 4.88 -11.63 -12.55
CA ILE A 112 4.53 -10.26 -12.96
C ILE A 112 3.43 -9.75 -12.03
N ALA A 113 3.75 -8.73 -11.23
CA ALA A 113 2.86 -8.14 -10.25
C ALA A 113 2.53 -6.69 -10.60
N SER A 114 1.27 -6.28 -10.44
CA SER A 114 0.85 -4.88 -10.55
C SER A 114 0.64 -4.25 -9.18
N SER A 115 1.04 -2.99 -9.03
CA SER A 115 0.72 -2.15 -7.85
C SER A 115 -0.60 -1.40 -7.98
N THR A 116 -1.47 -1.80 -8.90
CA THR A 116 -2.78 -1.15 -9.07
C THR A 116 -3.55 -1.09 -7.76
N SER A 117 -4.26 0.02 -7.54
CA SER A 117 -5.06 0.24 -6.33
C SER A 117 -6.53 -0.14 -6.47
N ALA A 118 -7.02 -0.35 -7.71
CA ALA A 118 -8.44 -0.54 -7.95
C ALA A 118 -8.78 -1.48 -9.11
N ILE A 119 -7.84 -1.74 -10.04
CA ILE A 119 -8.07 -2.57 -11.23
C ILE A 119 -7.94 -4.04 -10.82
N ALA A 120 -8.95 -4.85 -11.12
CA ALA A 120 -8.90 -6.28 -10.86
C ALA A 120 -7.83 -6.96 -11.73
N CYS A 121 -7.18 -7.99 -11.21
CA CYS A 121 -6.15 -8.73 -11.94
C CYS A 121 -6.70 -9.30 -13.26
N SER A 122 -7.94 -9.79 -13.26
CA SER A 122 -8.63 -10.30 -14.45
C SER A 122 -8.83 -9.24 -15.53
N GLU A 123 -8.98 -7.97 -15.17
CA GLU A 123 -9.06 -6.86 -16.16
C GLU A 123 -7.70 -6.64 -16.85
N ILE A 124 -6.58 -7.03 -16.20
CA ILE A 124 -5.24 -6.87 -16.75
C ILE A 124 -4.82 -8.11 -17.54
N ASN A 125 -4.96 -9.31 -16.98
CA ASN A 125 -4.31 -10.53 -17.48
C ASN A 125 -5.21 -11.49 -18.25
N SER A 126 -6.52 -11.26 -18.31
CA SER A 126 -7.45 -12.19 -18.98
C SER A 126 -7.08 -12.48 -20.43
N GLY A 127 -6.99 -13.78 -20.75
CA GLY A 127 -6.63 -14.27 -22.09
C GLY A 127 -5.14 -14.18 -22.43
N MET A 128 -4.26 -13.81 -21.49
CA MET A 128 -2.81 -13.83 -21.70
C MET A 128 -2.25 -15.25 -21.50
N GLN A 129 -1.27 -15.62 -22.29
CA GLN A 129 -0.67 -16.96 -22.25
C GLN A 129 -0.03 -17.24 -20.87
N GLY A 130 0.60 -16.24 -20.28
CA GLY A 130 1.25 -16.30 -18.96
C GLY A 130 0.36 -15.86 -17.79
N ALA A 131 -0.97 -15.76 -17.94
CA ALA A 131 -1.88 -15.27 -16.91
C ALA A 131 -1.71 -16.00 -15.55
N ALA A 132 -1.32 -17.28 -15.58
CA ALA A 132 -1.09 -18.08 -14.39
C ALA A 132 0.01 -17.54 -13.45
N ARG A 133 0.95 -16.71 -13.96
CA ARG A 133 2.06 -16.10 -13.22
C ARG A 133 1.89 -14.60 -12.94
N MET A 134 0.68 -14.09 -13.18
CA MET A 134 0.35 -12.67 -13.05
C MET A 134 -0.61 -12.45 -11.89
N LEU A 135 -0.39 -11.37 -11.14
CA LEU A 135 -1.21 -11.01 -9.98
C LEU A 135 -1.15 -9.52 -9.68
N VAL A 136 -1.98 -9.07 -8.77
CA VAL A 136 -1.86 -7.78 -8.12
C VAL A 136 -1.13 -7.96 -6.79
N ALA A 137 -0.11 -7.12 -6.54
CA ALA A 137 0.55 -6.92 -5.26
C ALA A 137 0.39 -5.45 -4.86
N HIS A 138 -0.77 -5.13 -4.28
CA HIS A 138 -1.18 -3.77 -3.92
C HIS A 138 -0.56 -3.34 -2.60
N PRO A 139 0.36 -2.34 -2.55
CA PRO A 139 0.95 -1.87 -1.31
C PRO A 139 0.12 -0.75 -0.68
N ALA A 140 0.26 -0.58 0.64
CA ALA A 140 -0.11 0.69 1.26
C ALA A 140 0.93 1.78 0.96
N ASN A 141 0.50 3.03 0.85
CA ASN A 141 1.33 4.18 0.51
C ASN A 141 1.80 4.94 1.77
N PRO A 142 3.11 5.06 2.05
CA PRO A 142 4.27 4.62 1.23
C PRO A 142 4.75 3.19 1.60
N PRO A 143 5.02 2.33 0.60
CA PRO A 143 5.41 0.93 0.83
C PRO A 143 6.64 0.72 1.73
N TYR A 144 7.60 1.62 1.67
CA TYR A 144 8.83 1.51 2.48
C TYR A 144 8.64 1.82 3.97
N LEU A 145 7.46 2.35 4.37
CA LEU A 145 7.10 2.67 5.76
C LEU A 145 5.85 1.93 6.25
N LEU A 146 4.95 1.55 5.36
CA LEU A 146 3.75 0.78 5.64
C LEU A 146 3.90 -0.60 5.00
N PRO A 147 4.32 -1.63 5.76
CA PRO A 147 4.77 -2.89 5.18
C PRO A 147 3.65 -3.80 4.68
N ILE A 148 2.40 -3.35 4.59
CA ILE A 148 1.27 -4.17 4.16
C ILE A 148 1.20 -4.30 2.64
N VAL A 149 0.92 -5.52 2.15
CA VAL A 149 0.66 -5.83 0.73
C VAL A 149 -0.55 -6.75 0.61
N GLU A 150 -1.44 -6.39 -0.29
CA GLU A 150 -2.60 -7.19 -0.64
C GLU A 150 -2.31 -7.98 -1.93
N LEU A 151 -2.25 -9.30 -1.84
CA LEU A 151 -2.15 -10.18 -3.01
C LEU A 151 -3.55 -10.53 -3.52
N SER A 152 -3.81 -10.25 -4.78
CA SER A 152 -5.04 -10.61 -5.47
C SER A 152 -4.73 -11.24 -6.82
N GLY A 153 -5.09 -12.50 -7.00
CA GLY A 153 -5.01 -13.18 -8.29
C GLY A 153 -6.33 -13.03 -9.07
N SER A 154 -6.27 -13.32 -10.37
CA SER A 154 -7.43 -13.59 -11.20
C SER A 154 -7.83 -15.07 -11.12
N PRO A 155 -8.97 -15.49 -11.70
CA PRO A 155 -9.29 -16.91 -11.85
C PRO A 155 -8.24 -17.72 -12.64
N GLU A 156 -7.40 -17.05 -13.42
CA GLU A 156 -6.33 -17.67 -14.21
C GLU A 156 -4.98 -17.73 -13.45
N THR A 157 -4.83 -16.97 -12.36
CA THR A 157 -3.61 -16.98 -11.53
C THR A 157 -3.48 -18.31 -10.79
N SER A 158 -2.31 -18.95 -10.87
CA SER A 158 -2.09 -20.23 -10.19
C SER A 158 -1.90 -20.07 -8.68
N ALA A 159 -2.29 -21.08 -7.90
CA ALA A 159 -2.04 -21.12 -6.47
C ALA A 159 -0.54 -21.05 -6.15
N ASP A 160 0.31 -21.77 -6.92
CA ASP A 160 1.77 -21.69 -6.80
C ASP A 160 2.31 -20.26 -6.93
N THR A 161 1.75 -19.47 -7.85
CA THR A 161 2.12 -18.06 -8.01
C THR A 161 1.78 -17.24 -6.77
N LEU A 162 0.60 -17.44 -6.19
CA LEU A 162 0.19 -16.73 -4.96
C LEU A 162 1.09 -17.13 -3.78
N ASP A 163 1.35 -18.42 -3.59
CA ASP A 163 2.19 -18.93 -2.51
C ASP A 163 3.63 -18.41 -2.62
N ARG A 164 4.24 -18.52 -3.79
CA ARG A 164 5.59 -18.00 -4.05
C ARG A 164 5.67 -16.48 -3.89
N SER A 165 4.63 -15.76 -4.24
CA SER A 165 4.55 -14.31 -4.07
C SER A 165 4.47 -13.93 -2.61
N ARG A 166 3.66 -14.64 -1.82
CA ARG A 166 3.58 -14.47 -0.36
C ARG A 166 4.95 -14.71 0.27
N ASP A 167 5.55 -15.88 0.05
CA ASP A 167 6.84 -16.25 0.62
C ASP A 167 7.92 -15.21 0.29
N PHE A 168 7.95 -14.75 -0.96
CA PHE A 168 8.92 -13.73 -1.38
C PHE A 168 8.70 -12.41 -0.64
N LEU A 169 7.48 -11.89 -0.62
CA LEU A 169 7.17 -10.59 -0.01
C LEU A 169 7.36 -10.62 1.51
N GLU A 170 6.97 -11.70 2.20
CA GLU A 170 7.24 -11.89 3.63
C GLU A 170 8.76 -11.96 3.92
N THR A 171 9.54 -12.64 3.06
CA THR A 171 11.01 -12.70 3.20
C THR A 171 11.68 -11.32 3.10
N ILE A 172 11.09 -10.38 2.39
CA ILE A 172 11.61 -9.00 2.29
C ILE A 172 11.00 -8.03 3.32
N GLY A 173 10.28 -8.58 4.30
CA GLY A 173 9.73 -7.81 5.44
C GLY A 173 8.40 -7.13 5.16
N MET A 174 7.59 -7.65 4.23
CA MET A 174 6.23 -7.18 4.02
C MET A 174 5.23 -8.07 4.77
N GLU A 175 4.19 -7.45 5.31
CA GLU A 175 3.02 -8.13 5.87
C GLU A 175 2.04 -8.41 4.74
N VAL A 176 1.82 -9.68 4.43
CA VAL A 176 1.06 -10.09 3.25
C VAL A 176 -0.33 -10.59 3.62
N ILE A 177 -1.36 -9.98 3.04
CA ILE A 177 -2.72 -10.53 3.08
C ILE A 177 -3.13 -11.05 1.71
N THR A 178 -3.89 -12.14 1.67
CA THR A 178 -4.46 -12.68 0.43
C THR A 178 -5.91 -12.29 0.30
N VAL A 179 -6.24 -11.67 -0.83
CA VAL A 179 -7.62 -11.37 -1.23
C VAL A 179 -8.17 -12.60 -1.95
N ASN A 180 -8.89 -13.45 -1.23
CA ASN A 180 -9.36 -14.76 -1.72
C ASN A 180 -10.35 -14.68 -2.89
N LYS A 181 -10.97 -13.52 -3.09
CA LYS A 181 -11.90 -13.26 -4.18
C LYS A 181 -11.65 -11.86 -4.73
N GLU A 182 -11.43 -11.75 -6.03
CA GLU A 182 -11.29 -10.45 -6.66
C GLU A 182 -12.41 -9.50 -6.24
N THR A 183 -12.01 -8.37 -5.69
CA THR A 183 -12.94 -7.38 -5.16
C THR A 183 -12.40 -5.99 -5.46
N LYS A 184 -13.20 -5.14 -6.07
CA LYS A 184 -12.81 -3.77 -6.40
C LYS A 184 -12.39 -3.01 -5.14
N GLY A 185 -11.18 -2.42 -5.17
CA GLY A 185 -10.61 -1.67 -4.05
C GLY A 185 -10.02 -2.56 -2.95
N PHE A 186 -9.92 -3.87 -3.17
CA PHE A 186 -9.33 -4.85 -2.26
C PHE A 186 -9.88 -4.73 -0.83
N VAL A 187 -9.10 -4.96 0.21
CA VAL A 187 -9.54 -4.85 1.62
C VAL A 187 -9.23 -3.45 2.16
N LEU A 188 -8.00 -2.97 1.99
CA LEU A 188 -7.53 -1.69 2.55
C LEU A 188 -8.41 -0.52 2.11
N ASN A 189 -8.58 -0.36 0.79
CA ASN A 189 -9.38 0.75 0.26
C ASN A 189 -10.85 0.64 0.65
N ARG A 190 -11.40 -0.57 0.72
CA ARG A 190 -12.79 -0.78 1.14
C ARG A 190 -13.01 -0.35 2.59
N LEU A 191 -12.10 -0.72 3.51
CA LEU A 191 -12.15 -0.28 4.90
C LEU A 191 -11.99 1.23 5.01
N GLN A 192 -11.06 1.82 4.26
CA GLN A 192 -10.87 3.27 4.22
C GLN A 192 -12.10 4.00 3.69
N VAL A 193 -12.72 3.50 2.62
CA VAL A 193 -13.96 4.09 2.06
C VAL A 193 -15.12 3.97 3.04
N ALA A 194 -15.29 2.85 3.72
CA ALA A 194 -16.33 2.68 4.74
C ALA A 194 -16.18 3.71 5.87
N LEU A 195 -14.95 3.89 6.38
CA LEU A 195 -14.64 4.91 7.39
C LEU A 195 -14.91 6.32 6.89
N LEU A 196 -14.46 6.66 5.67
CA LEU A 196 -14.64 8.00 5.12
C LEU A 196 -16.09 8.32 4.77
N ASN A 197 -16.90 7.34 4.33
CA ASN A 197 -18.33 7.54 4.12
C ASN A 197 -19.03 8.01 5.40
N GLU A 198 -18.75 7.35 6.52
CA GLU A 198 -19.33 7.77 7.80
C GLU A 198 -18.75 9.09 8.28
N ALA A 199 -17.43 9.30 8.15
CA ALA A 199 -16.78 10.55 8.50
C ALA A 199 -17.40 11.76 7.78
N PHE A 200 -17.62 11.66 6.48
CA PHE A 200 -18.25 12.72 5.69
C PHE A 200 -19.70 12.96 6.09
N LYS A 201 -20.49 11.91 6.38
CA LYS A 201 -21.87 12.06 6.85
C LYS A 201 -21.93 12.83 8.17
N LEU A 202 -21.11 12.44 9.14
CA LEU A 202 -21.07 13.11 10.45
C LEU A 202 -20.68 14.60 10.33
N ILE A 203 -19.79 14.94 9.40
CA ILE A 203 -19.41 16.34 9.12
C ILE A 203 -20.56 17.08 8.42
N GLU A 204 -21.18 16.49 7.39
CA GLU A 204 -22.30 17.09 6.66
C GLU A 204 -23.50 17.37 7.57
N ASP A 205 -23.80 16.45 8.49
CA ASP A 205 -24.91 16.55 9.43
C ASP A 205 -24.58 17.46 10.63
N GLY A 206 -23.39 18.05 10.67
CA GLY A 206 -22.95 18.96 11.73
C GLY A 206 -22.76 18.29 13.10
N VAL A 207 -22.63 16.97 13.15
CA VAL A 207 -22.40 16.19 14.38
C VAL A 207 -21.03 16.49 14.96
N VAL A 208 -20.01 16.65 14.09
CA VAL A 208 -18.62 16.85 14.50
C VAL A 208 -17.86 17.71 13.49
N SER A 209 -16.88 18.48 13.97
CA SER A 209 -15.93 19.16 13.09
C SER A 209 -14.93 18.18 12.47
N GLY A 210 -14.39 18.49 11.29
CA GLY A 210 -13.32 17.66 10.69
C GLY A 210 -12.08 17.55 11.60
N ALA A 211 -11.76 18.59 12.37
CA ALA A 211 -10.65 18.57 13.32
C ALA A 211 -10.91 17.63 14.51
N ASP A 212 -12.12 17.57 15.02
CA ASP A 212 -12.46 16.69 16.15
C ASP A 212 -12.65 15.25 15.68
N LEU A 213 -13.11 15.03 14.45
CA LEU A 213 -13.13 13.71 13.82
C LEU A 213 -11.70 13.15 13.69
N ASP A 214 -10.74 13.95 13.20
CA ASP A 214 -9.32 13.58 13.14
C ASP A 214 -8.77 13.20 14.54
N LYS A 215 -9.15 13.95 15.60
CA LYS A 215 -8.76 13.64 16.98
C LYS A 215 -9.34 12.31 17.44
N THR A 216 -10.62 12.06 17.16
CA THR A 216 -11.30 10.80 17.52
C THR A 216 -10.58 9.59 16.94
N LEU A 217 -10.23 9.64 15.65
CA LEU A 217 -9.50 8.56 15.03
C LEU A 217 -8.06 8.46 15.54
N LYS A 218 -7.32 9.58 15.55
CA LYS A 218 -5.90 9.58 15.91
C LYS A 218 -5.63 9.17 17.36
N HIS A 219 -6.46 9.59 18.31
CA HIS A 219 -6.28 9.35 19.73
C HIS A 219 -7.23 8.28 20.30
N GLY A 220 -8.17 7.81 19.50
CA GLY A 220 -9.09 6.73 19.85
C GLY A 220 -8.75 5.43 19.12
N LEU A 221 -9.48 5.15 18.03
CA LEU A 221 -9.38 3.87 17.32
C LEU A 221 -7.98 3.61 16.77
N GLY A 222 -7.39 4.58 16.07
CA GLY A 222 -6.10 4.44 15.42
C GLY A 222 -4.93 4.23 16.38
N LEU A 223 -5.03 4.72 17.62
CA LEU A 223 -3.99 4.49 18.62
C LEU A 223 -3.88 3.00 18.98
N ARG A 224 -5.01 2.32 19.21
CA ARG A 224 -5.04 0.87 19.45
C ARG A 224 -4.66 0.08 18.20
N TRP A 225 -5.22 0.48 17.05
CA TRP A 225 -4.98 -0.20 15.77
C TRP A 225 -3.54 -0.08 15.28
N SER A 226 -2.70 0.68 15.94
CA SER A 226 -1.28 0.70 15.63
C SER A 226 -0.53 -0.57 16.05
N PHE A 227 -1.09 -1.39 16.95
CA PHE A 227 -0.50 -2.64 17.42
C PHE A 227 -1.47 -3.83 17.54
N MET A 228 -2.80 -3.61 17.45
CA MET A 228 -3.81 -4.67 17.39
C MET A 228 -4.91 -4.32 16.37
N GLY A 229 -5.44 -5.32 15.71
CA GLY A 229 -6.52 -5.13 14.74
C GLY A 229 -7.90 -4.91 15.39
N PRO A 230 -8.93 -4.54 14.60
CA PRO A 230 -10.29 -4.36 15.11
C PRO A 230 -10.90 -5.64 15.67
N MET A 231 -10.58 -6.82 15.13
CA MET A 231 -11.11 -8.10 15.61
C MET A 231 -10.56 -8.43 17.00
N GLU A 232 -9.26 -8.32 17.19
CA GLU A 232 -8.62 -8.48 18.49
C GLU A 232 -9.13 -7.43 19.49
N THR A 233 -9.33 -6.20 19.05
CA THR A 233 -9.89 -5.13 19.90
C THR A 233 -11.26 -5.51 20.45
N ILE A 234 -12.18 -6.04 19.65
CA ILE A 234 -13.52 -6.42 20.13
C ILE A 234 -13.49 -7.70 20.95
N ASP A 235 -12.58 -8.63 20.65
CA ASP A 235 -12.37 -9.83 21.45
C ASP A 235 -11.97 -9.50 22.89
N LEU A 236 -11.10 -8.52 23.08
CA LEU A 236 -10.68 -8.04 24.39
C LEU A 236 -11.71 -7.14 25.11
N ASN A 237 -12.72 -6.65 24.41
CA ASN A 237 -13.73 -5.74 24.98
C ASN A 237 -14.92 -6.44 25.67
N ALA A 238 -14.96 -7.76 25.68
CA ALA A 238 -15.96 -8.53 26.41
C ALA A 238 -15.32 -9.73 27.14
N PRO A 239 -15.75 -10.05 28.37
CA PRO A 239 -15.17 -11.16 29.14
C PRO A 239 -15.22 -12.52 28.47
N GLY A 240 -16.21 -12.75 27.60
CA GLY A 240 -16.38 -14.00 26.82
C GLY A 240 -15.87 -13.90 25.38
N GLY A 241 -15.10 -12.85 25.04
CA GLY A 241 -14.53 -12.66 23.73
C GLY A 241 -15.51 -12.15 22.68
N ILE A 242 -15.18 -12.37 21.40
CA ILE A 242 -15.92 -11.79 20.26
C ILE A 242 -17.40 -12.20 20.22
N LEU A 243 -17.76 -13.42 20.61
CA LEU A 243 -19.16 -13.85 20.61
C LEU A 243 -19.96 -13.13 21.70
N ASP A 244 -19.41 -13.01 22.90
CA ASP A 244 -20.03 -12.25 24.00
C ASP A 244 -20.15 -10.76 23.63
N TYR A 245 -19.14 -10.21 22.95
CA TYR A 245 -19.20 -8.84 22.42
C TYR A 245 -20.37 -8.65 21.44
N LEU A 246 -20.52 -9.58 20.48
CA LEU A 246 -21.60 -9.52 19.50
C LEU A 246 -22.99 -9.69 20.13
N GLU A 247 -23.12 -10.53 21.14
CA GLU A 247 -24.39 -10.70 21.88
C GLU A 247 -24.77 -9.42 22.63
N ARG A 248 -23.81 -8.76 23.30
CA ARG A 248 -24.04 -7.56 24.09
C ARG A 248 -24.31 -6.31 23.24
N PHE A 249 -23.50 -6.10 22.19
CA PHE A 249 -23.49 -4.84 21.44
C PHE A 249 -24.10 -4.96 20.04
N GLY A 250 -24.25 -6.18 19.50
CA GLY A 250 -24.78 -6.40 18.16
C GLY A 250 -26.12 -5.73 17.88
N PRO A 251 -27.13 -5.83 18.77
CA PRO A 251 -28.42 -5.16 18.54
C PRO A 251 -28.30 -3.66 18.36
N SER A 252 -27.59 -2.96 19.26
CA SER A 252 -27.40 -1.49 19.17
C SER A 252 -26.52 -1.08 17.99
N PHE A 253 -25.46 -1.83 17.70
CA PHE A 253 -24.61 -1.57 16.54
C PHE A 253 -25.31 -1.88 15.22
N GLY A 254 -26.24 -2.83 15.23
CA GLY A 254 -27.11 -3.10 14.09
C GLY A 254 -28.02 -1.91 13.73
N GLU A 255 -28.51 -1.15 14.71
CA GLU A 255 -29.25 0.08 14.47
C GLU A 255 -28.35 1.16 13.85
N ILE A 256 -27.15 1.37 14.41
CA ILE A 256 -26.15 2.29 13.83
C ILE A 256 -25.81 1.90 12.39
N ALA A 257 -25.58 0.61 12.11
CA ALA A 257 -25.25 0.12 10.77
C ALA A 257 -26.39 0.38 9.75
N LYS A 258 -27.66 0.33 10.18
CA LYS A 258 -28.80 0.75 9.32
C LYS A 258 -28.73 2.22 8.95
N GLU A 259 -28.45 3.11 9.90
CA GLU A 259 -28.27 4.55 9.64
C GLU A 259 -27.08 4.81 8.72
N GLN A 260 -26.01 4.02 8.85
CA GLN A 260 -24.82 4.10 8.00
C GLN A 260 -25.03 3.61 6.57
N SER A 261 -26.12 2.88 6.28
CA SER A 261 -26.39 2.28 4.96
C SER A 261 -26.69 3.30 3.87
N GLU A 262 -27.04 4.54 4.22
CA GLU A 262 -27.20 5.63 3.25
C GLU A 262 -25.87 6.00 2.61
N ILE A 263 -25.77 5.87 1.28
CA ILE A 263 -24.59 6.28 0.51
C ILE A 263 -24.80 7.70 0.01
N ARG A 264 -23.92 8.61 0.41
CA ARG A 264 -23.90 10.00 -0.08
C ARG A 264 -22.77 10.18 -1.09
N PRO A 265 -23.02 10.80 -2.26
CA PRO A 265 -21.97 11.04 -3.25
C PRO A 265 -20.89 11.98 -2.71
N TRP A 266 -19.63 11.63 -2.95
CA TRP A 266 -18.51 12.52 -2.64
C TRP A 266 -18.45 13.63 -3.69
N ASN A 267 -18.90 14.81 -3.32
CA ASN A 267 -18.92 16.00 -4.17
C ASN A 267 -18.05 17.08 -3.57
N SER A 268 -16.99 17.47 -4.25
CA SER A 268 -16.02 18.47 -3.77
C SER A 268 -16.69 19.78 -3.30
N ARG A 269 -17.77 20.22 -3.98
CA ARG A 269 -18.49 21.46 -3.60
C ARG A 269 -19.12 21.38 -2.21
N LYS A 270 -19.52 20.20 -1.76
CA LYS A 270 -20.09 20.02 -0.41
C LYS A 270 -19.03 20.19 0.68
N TYR A 271 -17.77 19.98 0.37
CA TYR A 271 -16.66 19.97 1.34
C TYR A 271 -15.75 21.20 1.24
N GLU A 272 -16.17 22.27 0.58
CA GLU A 272 -15.41 23.52 0.48
C GLU A 272 -15.11 24.14 1.86
N ASN A 273 -16.03 24.03 2.81
CA ASN A 273 -15.80 24.52 4.16
C ASN A 273 -14.75 23.65 4.89
N LEU A 274 -14.81 22.34 4.75
CA LEU A 274 -13.79 21.43 5.29
C LEU A 274 -12.40 21.75 4.70
N GLU A 275 -12.32 22.02 3.39
CA GLU A 275 -11.07 22.45 2.75
C GLU A 275 -10.58 23.78 3.32
N LYS A 276 -11.45 24.79 3.48
CA LYS A 276 -11.09 26.06 4.11
C LYS A 276 -10.55 25.86 5.53
N ASP A 277 -11.24 25.07 6.35
CA ASP A 277 -10.79 24.75 7.71
C ASP A 277 -9.42 24.07 7.70
N ARG A 278 -9.18 23.13 6.77
CA ARG A 278 -7.85 22.51 6.59
C ARG A 278 -6.78 23.53 6.19
N ARG A 279 -7.11 24.53 5.36
CA ARG A 279 -6.17 25.59 4.93
C ARG A 279 -5.81 26.56 6.05
N THR A 280 -6.66 26.74 7.08
CA THR A 280 -6.30 27.54 8.26
C THR A 280 -5.17 26.90 9.08
N VAL A 281 -5.06 25.57 9.04
CA VAL A 281 -4.04 24.80 9.79
C VAL A 281 -2.79 24.55 8.96
N MET A 282 -2.93 24.46 7.63
CA MET A 282 -1.84 24.11 6.72
C MET A 282 -2.09 24.70 5.32
N ASN A 283 -1.20 25.55 4.84
CA ASN A 283 -1.29 26.09 3.49
C ASN A 283 -1.15 25.00 2.42
N ALA A 284 -1.79 25.22 1.26
CA ALA A 284 -1.66 24.27 0.14
C ALA A 284 -0.21 24.11 -0.35
N GLY A 285 0.61 25.19 -0.28
CA GLY A 285 2.02 25.15 -0.65
C GLY A 285 2.88 24.28 0.26
N ASP A 286 2.43 23.99 1.48
CA ASP A 286 3.20 23.24 2.49
C ASP A 286 2.91 21.73 2.47
N LEU A 287 2.06 21.24 1.54
CA LEU A 287 1.65 19.84 1.47
C LEU A 287 2.84 18.87 1.32
N ASN A 288 3.83 19.22 0.50
CA ASN A 288 5.02 18.40 0.29
C ASN A 288 5.88 18.31 1.57
N GLU A 289 6.10 19.42 2.26
CA GLU A 289 6.82 19.41 3.54
C GLU A 289 6.05 18.67 4.63
N ARG A 290 4.73 18.75 4.60
CA ARG A 290 3.89 17.98 5.50
C ARG A 290 3.94 16.48 5.21
N ALA A 291 4.05 16.07 3.95
CA ALA A 291 4.29 14.69 3.58
C ALA A 291 5.62 14.17 4.11
N LYS A 292 6.72 14.93 3.98
CA LYS A 292 8.02 14.58 4.58
C LYS A 292 7.94 14.49 6.11
N TRP A 293 7.23 15.40 6.76
CA TRP A 293 6.98 15.33 8.21
C TRP A 293 6.21 14.03 8.58
N ARG A 294 5.17 13.65 7.81
CA ARG A 294 4.44 12.40 7.99
C ARG A 294 5.37 11.20 7.91
N ASP A 295 6.22 11.17 6.89
CA ASP A 295 7.14 10.06 6.65
C ASP A 295 8.15 9.91 7.80
N ARG A 296 8.72 11.02 8.31
CA ARG A 296 9.58 10.99 9.50
C ARG A 296 8.84 10.52 10.77
N ARG A 297 7.56 10.88 10.92
CA ARG A 297 6.73 10.36 12.04
C ARG A 297 6.48 8.86 11.92
N LEU A 298 6.23 8.36 10.69
CA LEU A 298 6.09 6.93 10.42
C LEU A 298 7.40 6.18 10.67
N MET A 299 8.55 6.75 10.28
CA MET A 299 9.87 6.17 10.58
C MET A 299 10.10 6.02 12.09
N ALA A 300 9.81 7.06 12.85
CA ALA A 300 9.94 7.02 14.31
C ALA A 300 9.00 5.99 14.95
N LEU A 301 7.76 5.86 14.44
CA LEU A 301 6.81 4.85 14.91
C LEU A 301 7.26 3.43 14.53
N ALA A 302 7.73 3.22 13.30
CA ALA A 302 8.24 1.94 12.85
C ALA A 302 9.41 1.47 13.72
N ARG A 303 10.37 2.34 14.02
CA ARG A 303 11.47 2.04 14.93
C ARG A 303 10.96 1.67 16.33
N HIS A 304 10.04 2.45 16.88
CA HIS A 304 9.45 2.17 18.20
C HIS A 304 8.77 0.79 18.22
N LYS A 305 7.98 0.45 17.20
CA LYS A 305 7.35 -0.86 17.08
C LYS A 305 8.39 -1.97 17.06
N MET A 306 9.42 -1.87 16.23
CA MET A 306 10.50 -2.86 16.17
C MET A 306 11.23 -3.06 17.52
N GLU A 307 11.37 -1.99 18.32
CA GLU A 307 11.98 -2.07 19.67
C GLU A 307 11.02 -2.74 20.66
N VAL A 308 9.74 -2.41 20.62
CA VAL A 308 8.73 -2.94 21.54
C VAL A 308 8.37 -4.39 21.21
N ASP A 309 8.26 -4.75 19.95
CA ASP A 309 7.97 -6.12 19.50
C ASP A 309 9.06 -7.11 19.98
N LYS A 310 10.33 -6.65 20.07
CA LYS A 310 11.43 -7.44 20.67
C LYS A 310 11.28 -7.64 22.18
N GLN A 311 10.60 -6.75 22.89
CA GLN A 311 10.47 -6.77 24.36
C GLN A 311 9.18 -7.45 24.80
N LEU A 312 8.08 -7.22 24.10
CA LEU A 312 6.73 -7.65 24.50
C LEU A 312 6.12 -8.71 23.58
N GLY A 313 6.75 -8.98 22.44
CA GLY A 313 6.17 -9.80 21.37
C GLY A 313 5.28 -8.99 20.44
N THR A 314 4.83 -9.64 19.35
CA THR A 314 3.92 -9.07 18.35
C THR A 314 2.48 -9.47 18.65
#